data_a61ae20ebd9ae211a77e2c485d40b812
#
_entry.id   a61ae20ebd9ae211a77e2c485d40b812
#
_cell.length_a   1.000
_cell.length_b   1.000
_cell.length_c   1.000
_cell.angle_alpha   90.00
_cell.angle_beta   90.00
_cell.angle_gamma   90.00
#
_symmetry.space_group_name_H-M   'P 1'
#
loop_
_entity.id
_entity.type
_entity.pdbx_description
1 polymer ?
#
loop_
_entity_poly.entity_id
_entity_poly.type
_entity_poly.pdbx_seq_one_letter_code
_entity_poly.pdbx_strand_id
1 'polypeptide(L)'
;MLDGIKRRLLHFDTDGVSIVSDFVSARQARAGMLRRTVHACFYIQCAAALLCVIIGFSAGGAVTGVLFTVGALASAAAALMAVPGDPLIGTVSYILNLVYSVICFAVGGAFTVCGAIMLISALAALVSFAAGYFRGFLLSYPASAISAENYTLTGDIPANEIKEEAPQPASGPVRSELMLIAEQVAQIMSAPQDNDRKGNIHDEHEGS
;
A
#
# COMPACT_ATOMS: atom_id res chain seq x y z
N MET A 1 12.86 12.49 -13.85
CA MET A 1 12.60 12.90 -12.45
C MET A 1 12.14 11.72 -11.58
N LEU A 2 11.16 10.92 -12.01
CA LEU A 2 10.66 9.74 -11.29
C LEU A 2 11.75 8.70 -10.97
N ASP A 3 12.68 8.45 -11.90
CA ASP A 3 13.76 7.47 -11.70
C ASP A 3 14.74 7.90 -10.60
N GLY A 4 14.98 9.19 -10.44
CA GLY A 4 15.81 9.71 -9.35
C GLY A 4 15.15 9.49 -7.98
N ILE A 5 13.82 9.63 -7.89
CA ILE A 5 13.07 9.35 -6.65
C ILE A 5 13.09 7.85 -6.36
N LYS A 6 12.88 6.99 -7.37
CA LYS A 6 12.94 5.53 -7.22
C LYS A 6 14.31 5.06 -6.74
N ARG A 7 15.42 5.60 -7.31
CA ARG A 7 16.78 5.29 -6.85
C ARG A 7 16.99 5.69 -5.39
N ARG A 8 16.56 6.87 -4.97
CA ARG A 8 16.66 7.31 -3.56
C ARG A 8 15.83 6.44 -2.61
N LEU A 9 14.67 5.96 -3.06
CA LEU A 9 13.82 5.07 -2.27
C LEU A 9 14.41 3.67 -2.11
N LEU A 10 15.20 3.21 -3.07
CA LEU A 10 15.86 1.90 -3.02
C LEU A 10 17.22 1.96 -2.30
N HIS A 11 17.84 3.14 -2.20
CA HIS A 11 19.16 3.30 -1.60
C HIS A 11 19.10 3.09 -0.09
N PHE A 12 20.00 2.30 0.49
CA PHE A 12 20.11 2.01 1.92
C PHE A 12 21.56 1.91 2.36
N ASP A 13 21.79 2.05 3.66
CA ASP A 13 23.10 1.87 4.26
C ASP A 13 23.21 0.44 4.80
N THR A 14 24.37 -0.19 4.66
CA THR A 14 24.65 -1.55 5.12
C THR A 14 26.06 -1.65 5.68
N ASP A 15 26.26 -2.53 6.64
CA ASP A 15 27.60 -2.90 7.16
C ASP A 15 28.30 -3.97 6.29
N GLY A 16 27.63 -4.47 5.26
CA GLY A 16 28.15 -5.49 4.35
C GLY A 16 28.01 -6.93 4.84
N VAL A 17 27.57 -7.15 6.08
CA VAL A 17 27.41 -8.50 6.66
C VAL A 17 26.14 -9.17 6.16
N SER A 18 25.06 -8.42 6.02
CA SER A 18 23.75 -8.98 5.62
C SER A 18 22.96 -8.04 4.71
N ILE A 19 23.50 -7.73 3.54
CA ILE A 19 22.95 -6.75 2.57
C ILE A 19 21.45 -6.98 2.29
N VAL A 20 21.03 -8.23 2.13
CA VAL A 20 19.62 -8.56 1.84
C VAL A 20 18.73 -8.26 3.05
N SER A 21 19.18 -8.59 4.26
CA SER A 21 18.44 -8.32 5.50
C SER A 21 18.28 -6.81 5.72
N ASP A 22 19.35 -6.05 5.52
CA ASP A 22 19.37 -4.60 5.67
C ASP A 22 18.46 -3.92 4.64
N PHE A 23 18.48 -4.40 3.41
CA PHE A 23 17.53 -3.95 2.39
C PHE A 23 16.09 -4.22 2.79
N VAL A 24 15.78 -5.44 3.26
CA VAL A 24 14.41 -5.81 3.66
C VAL A 24 13.93 -4.93 4.81
N SER A 25 14.78 -4.69 5.82
CA SER A 25 14.45 -3.83 6.97
C SER A 25 14.24 -2.37 6.55
N ALA A 26 15.13 -1.81 5.74
CA ALA A 26 15.02 -0.45 5.20
C ALA A 26 13.75 -0.29 4.33
N ARG A 27 13.45 -1.28 3.49
CA ARG A 27 12.23 -1.33 2.68
C ARG A 27 10.97 -1.33 3.54
N GLN A 28 10.92 -2.16 4.58
CA GLN A 28 9.77 -2.23 5.48
C GLN A 28 9.57 -0.91 6.25
N ALA A 29 10.64 -0.32 6.75
CA ALA A 29 10.59 0.97 7.45
C ALA A 29 10.03 2.08 6.53
N ARG A 30 10.50 2.19 5.29
CA ARG A 30 10.02 3.17 4.31
C ARG A 30 8.58 2.91 3.88
N ALA A 31 8.22 1.66 3.61
CA ALA A 31 6.85 1.29 3.30
C ALA A 31 5.90 1.62 4.45
N GLY A 32 6.35 1.46 5.71
CA GLY A 32 5.64 1.87 6.91
C GLY A 32 5.43 3.38 7.00
N MET A 33 6.46 4.19 6.68
CA MET A 33 6.33 5.65 6.61
C MET A 33 5.33 6.10 5.55
N LEU A 34 5.42 5.55 4.33
CA LEU A 34 4.49 5.85 3.25
C LEU A 34 3.05 5.47 3.62
N ARG A 35 2.85 4.33 4.29
CA ARG A 35 1.54 3.95 4.81
C ARG A 35 0.99 4.96 5.81
N ARG A 36 1.82 5.45 6.75
CA ARG A 36 1.41 6.49 7.72
C ARG A 36 1.02 7.78 7.01
N THR A 37 1.75 8.18 5.96
CA THR A 37 1.42 9.35 5.13
C THR A 37 0.05 9.19 4.48
N VAL A 38 -0.26 8.03 3.89
CA VAL A 38 -1.59 7.74 3.31
C VAL A 38 -2.70 7.90 4.36
N HIS A 39 -2.51 7.35 5.57
CA HIS A 39 -3.52 7.49 6.64
C HIS A 39 -3.67 8.93 7.11
N ALA A 40 -2.57 9.68 7.24
CA ALA A 40 -2.63 11.09 7.60
C ALA A 40 -3.40 11.91 6.56
N CYS A 41 -3.13 11.67 5.26
CA CYS A 41 -3.88 12.31 4.18
C CYS A 41 -5.36 11.94 4.19
N PHE A 42 -5.71 10.69 4.52
CA PHE A 42 -7.10 10.27 4.70
C PHE A 42 -7.80 11.07 5.81
N TYR A 43 -7.17 11.23 6.98
CA TYR A 43 -7.75 12.02 8.06
C TYR A 43 -7.92 13.50 7.69
N ILE A 44 -6.97 14.08 6.94
CA ILE A 44 -7.10 15.46 6.43
C ILE A 44 -8.31 15.57 5.50
N GLN A 45 -8.52 14.62 4.60
CA GLN A 45 -9.67 14.62 3.69
C GLN A 45 -11.00 14.47 4.45
N CYS A 46 -11.07 13.59 5.45
CA CYS A 46 -12.26 13.44 6.30
C CYS A 46 -12.56 14.72 7.09
N ALA A 47 -11.55 15.37 7.67
CA ALA A 47 -11.70 16.63 8.38
C ALA A 47 -12.17 17.76 7.44
N ALA A 48 -11.61 17.86 6.24
CA ALA A 48 -12.02 18.81 5.22
C ALA A 48 -13.49 18.61 4.82
N ALA A 49 -13.90 17.36 4.58
CA ALA A 49 -15.27 17.00 4.27
C ALA A 49 -16.24 17.41 5.39
N LEU A 50 -15.90 17.12 6.65
CA LEU A 50 -16.72 17.48 7.81
C LEU A 50 -16.88 19.00 7.94
N LEU A 51 -15.80 19.77 7.79
CA LEU A 51 -15.83 21.23 7.83
C LEU A 51 -16.72 21.80 6.72
N CYS A 52 -16.65 21.28 5.50
CA CYS A 52 -17.50 21.68 4.40
C CYS A 52 -18.98 21.39 4.67
N VAL A 53 -19.33 20.29 5.31
CA VAL A 53 -20.71 19.98 5.74
C VAL A 53 -21.21 21.03 6.72
N ILE A 54 -20.42 21.35 7.75
CA ILE A 54 -20.79 22.35 8.77
C ILE A 54 -21.03 23.72 8.11
N ILE A 55 -20.12 24.17 7.24
CA ILE A 55 -20.27 25.46 6.52
C ILE A 55 -21.47 25.41 5.58
N GLY A 56 -21.69 24.29 4.89
CA GLY A 56 -22.82 24.11 3.98
C GLY A 56 -24.18 24.31 4.67
N PHE A 57 -24.36 23.73 5.85
CA PHE A 57 -25.58 23.91 6.64
C PHE A 57 -25.71 25.30 7.27
N SER A 58 -24.61 25.88 7.73
CA SER A 58 -24.64 27.19 8.40
C SER A 58 -24.81 28.36 7.42
N ALA A 59 -24.24 28.30 6.24
CA ALA A 59 -24.24 29.37 5.26
C ALA A 59 -25.30 29.22 4.15
N GLY A 60 -25.63 27.98 3.76
CA GLY A 60 -26.47 27.69 2.59
C GLY A 60 -27.90 27.20 2.90
N GLY A 61 -28.21 26.94 4.17
CA GLY A 61 -29.49 26.36 4.56
C GLY A 61 -29.61 24.87 4.22
N ALA A 62 -30.83 24.29 4.41
CA ALA A 62 -31.04 22.85 4.38
C ALA A 62 -30.68 22.19 3.03
N VAL A 63 -31.11 22.77 1.91
CA VAL A 63 -30.89 22.17 0.58
C VAL A 63 -29.41 22.15 0.23
N THR A 64 -28.74 23.27 0.41
CA THR A 64 -27.29 23.38 0.14
C THR A 64 -26.49 22.51 1.09
N GLY A 65 -26.89 22.47 2.38
CA GLY A 65 -26.28 21.59 3.36
C GLY A 65 -26.37 20.11 2.98
N VAL A 66 -27.50 19.64 2.47
CA VAL A 66 -27.69 18.26 1.99
C VAL A 66 -26.78 17.98 0.79
N LEU A 67 -26.70 18.88 -0.20
CA LEU A 67 -25.81 18.70 -1.36
C LEU A 67 -24.35 18.61 -0.94
N PHE A 68 -23.92 19.47 0.00
CA PHE A 68 -22.56 19.44 0.56
C PHE A 68 -22.30 18.14 1.33
N THR A 69 -23.28 17.64 2.07
CA THR A 69 -23.15 16.35 2.78
C THR A 69 -22.96 15.19 1.82
N VAL A 70 -23.73 15.13 0.73
CA VAL A 70 -23.58 14.07 -0.28
C VAL A 70 -22.21 14.15 -0.94
N GLY A 71 -21.74 15.35 -1.34
CA GLY A 71 -20.41 15.53 -1.91
C GLY A 71 -19.29 15.17 -0.93
N ALA A 72 -19.43 15.54 0.33
CA ALA A 72 -18.47 15.22 1.38
C ALA A 72 -18.40 13.70 1.65
N LEU A 73 -19.54 13.02 1.71
CA LEU A 73 -19.60 11.55 1.85
C LEU A 73 -18.96 10.83 0.67
N ALA A 74 -19.22 11.31 -0.56
CA ALA A 74 -18.60 10.76 -1.76
C ALA A 74 -17.07 10.94 -1.73
N SER A 75 -16.59 12.12 -1.30
CA SER A 75 -15.16 12.41 -1.14
C SER A 75 -14.51 11.51 -0.08
N ALA A 76 -15.15 11.38 1.09
CA ALA A 76 -14.65 10.52 2.18
C ALA A 76 -14.64 9.03 1.77
N ALA A 77 -15.66 8.56 1.07
CA ALA A 77 -15.72 7.20 0.54
C ALA A 77 -14.60 6.95 -0.48
N ALA A 78 -14.38 7.87 -1.42
CA ALA A 78 -13.28 7.76 -2.38
C ALA A 78 -11.91 7.78 -1.69
N ALA A 79 -11.73 8.61 -0.65
CA ALA A 79 -10.51 8.64 0.15
C ALA A 79 -10.28 7.33 0.91
N LEU A 80 -11.34 6.73 1.48
CA LEU A 80 -11.25 5.44 2.17
C LEU A 80 -10.86 4.32 1.22
N MET A 81 -11.48 4.28 0.03
CA MET A 81 -11.16 3.29 -0.99
C MET A 81 -9.74 3.45 -1.57
N ALA A 82 -9.15 4.65 -1.49
CA ALA A 82 -7.78 4.92 -1.92
C ALA A 82 -6.70 4.46 -0.90
N VAL A 83 -7.08 4.17 0.35
CA VAL A 83 -6.14 3.74 1.43
C VAL A 83 -5.31 2.49 1.06
N PRO A 84 -5.84 1.46 0.36
CA PRO A 84 -5.05 0.32 -0.10
C PRO A 84 -3.92 0.68 -1.06
N GLY A 85 -3.98 1.85 -1.69
CA GLY A 85 -2.96 2.35 -2.62
C GLY A 85 -3.26 2.05 -4.09
N ASP A 86 -4.52 1.80 -4.42
CA ASP A 86 -4.95 1.67 -5.82
C ASP A 86 -4.83 3.02 -6.54
N PRO A 87 -4.02 3.11 -7.62
CA PRO A 87 -3.78 4.35 -8.34
C PRO A 87 -5.03 4.92 -9.02
N LEU A 88 -5.93 4.06 -9.49
CA LEU A 88 -7.17 4.52 -10.14
C LEU A 88 -8.08 5.23 -9.14
N ILE A 89 -8.29 4.62 -7.98
CA ILE A 89 -9.16 5.16 -6.95
C ILE A 89 -8.56 6.45 -6.35
N GLY A 90 -7.23 6.48 -6.16
CA GLY A 90 -6.53 7.70 -5.74
C GLY A 90 -6.73 8.86 -6.70
N THR A 91 -6.68 8.60 -8.01
CA THR A 91 -6.96 9.60 -9.05
C THR A 91 -8.40 10.09 -8.99
N VAL A 92 -9.37 9.19 -8.82
CA VAL A 92 -10.79 9.55 -8.69
C VAL A 92 -11.00 10.45 -7.46
N SER A 93 -10.42 10.11 -6.33
CA SER A 93 -10.50 10.96 -5.11
C SER A 93 -9.93 12.36 -5.35
N TYR A 94 -8.79 12.47 -6.02
CA TYR A 94 -8.18 13.76 -6.38
C TYR A 94 -9.10 14.59 -7.28
N ILE A 95 -9.59 14.00 -8.38
CA ILE A 95 -10.47 14.69 -9.33
C ILE A 95 -11.76 15.15 -8.65
N LEU A 96 -12.37 14.30 -7.84
CA LEU A 96 -13.60 14.62 -7.14
C LEU A 96 -13.43 15.84 -6.21
N ASN A 97 -12.36 15.85 -5.40
CA ASN A 97 -12.05 16.97 -4.52
C ASN A 97 -11.76 18.25 -5.30
N LEU A 98 -11.05 18.15 -6.43
CA LEU A 98 -10.71 19.30 -7.28
C LEU A 98 -11.97 19.89 -7.91
N VAL A 99 -12.84 19.07 -8.51
CA VAL A 99 -14.12 19.52 -9.10
C VAL A 99 -14.99 20.19 -8.05
N TYR A 100 -15.07 19.59 -6.87
CA TYR A 100 -15.83 20.14 -5.76
C TYR A 100 -15.29 21.50 -5.29
N SER A 101 -13.96 21.66 -5.23
CA SER A 101 -13.30 22.92 -4.93
C SER A 101 -13.67 24.00 -5.96
N VAL A 102 -13.63 23.68 -7.27
CA VAL A 102 -13.98 24.60 -8.33
C VAL A 102 -15.45 25.03 -8.24
N ILE A 103 -16.37 24.11 -7.97
CA ILE A 103 -17.79 24.42 -7.77
C ILE A 103 -17.98 25.40 -6.59
N CYS A 104 -17.30 25.16 -5.47
CA CYS A 104 -17.37 26.03 -4.30
C CYS A 104 -16.85 27.45 -4.60
N PHE A 105 -15.77 27.58 -5.36
CA PHE A 105 -15.26 28.88 -5.80
C PHE A 105 -16.22 29.59 -6.76
N ALA A 106 -16.88 28.84 -7.64
CA ALA A 106 -17.85 29.40 -8.58
C ALA A 106 -19.12 29.93 -7.88
N VAL A 107 -19.55 29.27 -6.80
CA VAL A 107 -20.69 29.74 -5.98
C VAL A 107 -20.34 31.02 -5.21
N GLY A 108 -19.10 31.16 -4.77
CA GLY A 108 -18.62 32.36 -4.09
C GLY A 108 -19.12 32.55 -2.66
N GLY A 109 -18.90 33.75 -2.09
CA GLY A 109 -19.31 34.08 -0.74
C GLY A 109 -18.64 33.19 0.33
N ALA A 110 -19.41 32.70 1.28
CA ALA A 110 -18.91 31.79 2.35
C ALA A 110 -18.36 30.48 1.79
N PHE A 111 -18.83 30.04 0.61
CA PHE A 111 -18.40 28.79 -0.03
C PHE A 111 -16.99 28.88 -0.61
N THR A 112 -16.43 30.09 -0.78
CA THR A 112 -15.01 30.25 -1.14
C THR A 112 -14.07 29.60 -0.12
N VAL A 113 -14.45 29.66 1.17
CA VAL A 113 -13.69 28.98 2.24
C VAL A 113 -13.75 27.46 2.08
N CYS A 114 -14.93 26.91 1.74
CA CYS A 114 -15.07 25.47 1.41
C CYS A 114 -14.20 25.12 0.21
N GLY A 115 -14.17 25.95 -0.84
CA GLY A 115 -13.31 25.76 -2.00
C GLY A 115 -11.82 25.65 -1.62
N ALA A 116 -11.35 26.53 -0.74
CA ALA A 116 -9.97 26.48 -0.24
C ALA A 116 -9.69 25.20 0.58
N ILE A 117 -10.62 24.80 1.45
CA ILE A 117 -10.50 23.58 2.26
C ILE A 117 -10.46 22.35 1.34
N MET A 118 -11.35 22.28 0.32
CA MET A 118 -11.39 21.17 -0.62
C MET A 118 -10.17 21.14 -1.55
N LEU A 119 -9.54 22.27 -1.83
CA LEU A 119 -8.27 22.34 -2.55
C LEU A 119 -7.14 21.69 -1.73
N ILE A 120 -7.09 21.95 -0.43
CA ILE A 120 -6.16 21.31 0.49
C ILE A 120 -6.43 19.78 0.52
N SER A 121 -7.70 19.38 0.55
CA SER A 121 -8.11 17.97 0.46
C SER A 121 -7.66 17.33 -0.85
N ALA A 122 -7.76 18.02 -1.98
CA ALA A 122 -7.26 17.56 -3.27
C ALA A 122 -5.74 17.38 -3.26
N LEU A 123 -4.98 18.32 -2.68
CA LEU A 123 -3.53 18.16 -2.51
C LEU A 123 -3.18 16.98 -1.61
N ALA A 124 -3.92 16.76 -0.53
CA ALA A 124 -3.75 15.57 0.32
C ALA A 124 -4.05 14.28 -0.45
N ALA A 125 -5.07 14.24 -1.30
CA ALA A 125 -5.38 13.10 -2.16
C ALA A 125 -4.23 12.82 -3.16
N LEU A 126 -3.63 13.85 -3.74
CA LEU A 126 -2.47 13.73 -4.64
C LEU A 126 -1.24 13.15 -3.90
N VAL A 127 -0.97 13.64 -2.70
CA VAL A 127 0.13 13.12 -1.86
C VAL A 127 -0.14 11.66 -1.46
N SER A 128 -1.39 11.33 -1.11
CA SER A 128 -1.81 9.96 -0.79
C SER A 128 -1.60 9.02 -1.99
N PHE A 129 -2.00 9.46 -3.18
CA PHE A 129 -1.78 8.72 -4.42
C PHE A 129 -0.29 8.47 -4.68
N ALA A 130 0.55 9.51 -4.58
CA ALA A 130 1.99 9.38 -4.77
C ALA A 130 2.62 8.42 -3.74
N ALA A 131 2.24 8.54 -2.47
CA ALA A 131 2.71 7.67 -1.39
C ALA A 131 2.27 6.21 -1.62
N GLY A 132 1.04 5.97 -2.05
CA GLY A 132 0.52 4.65 -2.41
C GLY A 132 1.29 4.03 -3.59
N TYR A 133 1.53 4.81 -4.64
CA TYR A 133 2.30 4.38 -5.80
C TYR A 133 3.74 3.96 -5.43
N PHE A 134 4.45 4.82 -4.68
CA PHE A 134 5.82 4.52 -4.26
C PHE A 134 5.88 3.36 -3.26
N ARG A 135 4.89 3.21 -2.40
CA ARG A 135 4.78 2.04 -1.52
C ARG A 135 4.61 0.75 -2.33
N GLY A 136 3.71 0.75 -3.32
CA GLY A 136 3.52 -0.39 -4.23
C GLY A 136 4.81 -0.74 -4.96
N PHE A 137 5.52 0.25 -5.48
CA PHE A 137 6.83 0.09 -6.12
C PHE A 137 7.86 -0.55 -5.17
N LEU A 138 7.99 -0.05 -3.93
CA LEU A 138 8.92 -0.61 -2.95
C LEU A 138 8.62 -2.07 -2.62
N LEU A 139 7.33 -2.41 -2.43
CA LEU A 139 6.92 -3.76 -2.09
C LEU A 139 7.08 -4.76 -3.25
N SER A 140 6.93 -4.30 -4.49
CA SER A 140 7.11 -5.13 -5.68
C SER A 140 8.57 -5.30 -6.10
N TYR A 141 9.51 -4.50 -5.55
CA TYR A 141 10.92 -4.60 -5.93
C TYR A 141 11.56 -5.85 -5.31
N PRO A 142 12.07 -6.78 -6.13
CA PRO A 142 12.63 -8.03 -5.61
C PRO A 142 14.01 -7.80 -4.97
N ALA A 143 14.28 -8.49 -3.87
CA ALA A 143 15.58 -8.43 -3.20
C ALA A 143 16.73 -8.96 -4.08
N SER A 144 16.42 -9.84 -5.05
CA SER A 144 17.38 -10.37 -6.01
C SER A 144 17.88 -9.35 -7.05
N ALA A 145 17.22 -8.20 -7.18
CA ALA A 145 17.58 -7.14 -8.11
C ALA A 145 18.45 -6.03 -7.45
N ILE A 146 18.95 -6.25 -6.24
CA ILE A 146 19.83 -5.31 -5.56
C ILE A 146 21.18 -5.30 -6.29
N SER A 147 21.64 -4.10 -6.65
CA SER A 147 22.94 -3.84 -7.22
C SER A 147 23.80 -2.98 -6.29
N ALA A 148 25.10 -2.91 -6.52
CA ALA A 148 26.02 -2.06 -5.74
C ALA A 148 25.63 -0.58 -5.74
N GLU A 149 24.82 -0.11 -6.71
CA GLU A 149 24.30 1.25 -6.75
C GLU A 149 23.19 1.52 -5.71
N ASN A 150 22.60 0.48 -5.14
CA ASN A 150 21.49 0.59 -4.22
C ASN A 150 21.92 0.77 -2.76
N TYR A 151 23.20 0.63 -2.43
CA TYR A 151 23.65 0.72 -1.05
C TYR A 151 24.96 1.47 -0.88
N THR A 152 25.17 2.01 0.32
CA THR A 152 26.45 2.56 0.78
C THR A 152 26.95 1.68 1.93
N LEU A 153 28.22 1.27 1.86
CA LEU A 153 28.87 0.58 2.95
C LEU A 153 29.16 1.57 4.08
N THR A 154 28.62 1.29 5.25
CA THR A 154 28.81 2.08 6.48
C THR A 154 29.85 1.36 7.35
N GLY A 155 31.10 1.41 6.97
CA GLY A 155 32.20 0.84 7.77
C GLY A 155 33.50 0.91 7.00
N ASP A 156 34.61 1.10 7.73
CA ASP A 156 35.96 0.96 7.22
C ASP A 156 36.27 -0.53 6.99
N ILE A 157 35.57 -1.16 6.06
CA ILE A 157 35.97 -2.47 5.58
C ILE A 157 37.16 -2.21 4.66
N PRO A 158 38.38 -2.68 5.01
CA PRO A 158 39.52 -2.51 4.14
C PRO A 158 39.20 -3.17 2.79
N ALA A 159 39.34 -2.40 1.72
CA ALA A 159 38.98 -2.77 0.35
C ALA A 159 39.60 -4.11 -0.16
N ASN A 160 40.45 -4.75 0.65
CA ASN A 160 41.11 -6.01 0.35
C ASN A 160 40.31 -7.26 0.73
N GLU A 161 39.17 -7.16 1.40
CA GLU A 161 38.33 -8.32 1.77
C GLU A 161 37.05 -8.48 0.95
N ILE A 162 36.80 -7.60 0.00
CA ILE A 162 35.80 -7.87 -1.02
C ILE A 162 36.40 -8.92 -1.98
N LYS A 163 36.47 -10.15 -1.52
CA LYS A 163 36.48 -11.28 -2.44
C LYS A 163 35.18 -11.21 -3.16
N GLU A 164 35.24 -10.76 -4.39
CA GLU A 164 34.23 -10.95 -5.41
C GLU A 164 34.00 -12.47 -5.51
N GLU A 165 33.18 -12.97 -4.57
CA GLU A 165 32.67 -14.32 -4.65
C GLU A 165 31.66 -14.26 -5.79
N ALA A 166 32.22 -14.48 -7.00
CA ALA A 166 31.44 -14.71 -8.20
C ALA A 166 30.29 -15.65 -7.78
N PRO A 167 29.04 -15.42 -8.22
CA PRO A 167 27.92 -16.24 -7.84
C PRO A 167 28.25 -17.67 -8.20
N GLN A 168 28.74 -18.43 -7.22
CA GLN A 168 28.90 -19.87 -7.38
C GLN A 168 27.50 -20.41 -7.69
N PRO A 169 27.34 -21.14 -8.79
CA PRO A 169 26.07 -21.81 -9.04
C PRO A 169 25.77 -22.63 -7.78
N ALA A 170 24.62 -22.38 -7.18
CA ALA A 170 24.20 -22.94 -5.90
C ALA A 170 24.25 -24.48 -5.92
N SER A 171 25.43 -25.03 -5.71
CA SER A 171 25.73 -26.45 -5.47
C SER A 171 25.97 -26.65 -3.97
N GLY A 172 25.15 -25.98 -3.14
CA GLY A 172 25.18 -26.12 -1.69
C GLY A 172 24.03 -26.98 -1.18
N PRO A 173 24.09 -27.39 0.11
CA PRO A 173 23.11 -28.29 0.74
C PRO A 173 21.65 -27.82 0.65
N VAL A 174 21.41 -26.56 0.41
CA VAL A 174 20.05 -25.99 0.24
C VAL A 174 19.30 -26.57 -0.95
N ARG A 175 19.99 -27.00 -2.02
CA ARG A 175 19.35 -27.63 -3.16
C ARG A 175 18.90 -29.06 -2.85
N SER A 176 19.67 -29.77 -1.99
CA SER A 176 19.29 -31.11 -1.54
C SER A 176 18.14 -31.08 -0.56
N GLU A 177 18.05 -30.06 0.32
CA GLU A 177 16.90 -29.88 1.22
C GLU A 177 15.63 -29.49 0.47
N LEU A 178 15.73 -28.59 -0.51
CA LEU A 178 14.60 -28.22 -1.36
C LEU A 178 14.11 -29.40 -2.22
N MET A 179 15.02 -30.24 -2.72
CA MET A 179 14.62 -31.45 -3.42
C MET A 179 13.95 -32.48 -2.48
N LEU A 180 14.45 -32.65 -1.26
CA LEU A 180 13.85 -33.51 -0.25
C LEU A 180 12.44 -33.03 0.15
N ILE A 181 12.25 -31.72 0.33
CA ILE A 181 10.94 -31.14 0.62
C ILE A 181 10.00 -31.31 -0.58
N ALA A 182 10.45 -31.09 -1.79
CA ALA A 182 9.65 -31.28 -3.00
C ALA A 182 9.24 -32.75 -3.19
N GLU A 183 10.11 -33.69 -2.87
CA GLU A 183 9.85 -35.12 -2.93
C GLU A 183 8.85 -35.58 -1.84
N GLN A 184 8.98 -35.02 -0.61
CA GLN A 184 7.99 -35.26 0.45
C GLN A 184 6.60 -34.70 0.11
N VAL A 185 6.53 -33.51 -0.46
CA VAL A 185 5.26 -32.92 -0.91
C VAL A 185 4.64 -33.76 -2.03
N ALA A 186 5.45 -34.23 -2.98
CA ALA A 186 4.98 -35.10 -4.06
C ALA A 186 4.46 -36.45 -3.53
N GLN A 187 5.11 -37.03 -2.51
CA GLN A 187 4.64 -38.27 -1.85
C GLN A 187 3.32 -38.05 -1.10
N ILE A 188 3.14 -36.93 -0.41
CA ILE A 188 1.89 -36.58 0.28
C ILE A 188 0.75 -36.39 -0.74
N MET A 189 1.03 -35.78 -1.87
CA MET A 189 0.04 -35.54 -2.93
C MET A 189 -0.30 -36.78 -3.75
N SER A 190 0.59 -37.80 -3.78
CA SER A 190 0.37 -39.08 -4.49
C SER A 190 -0.17 -40.16 -3.62
N ALA A 191 -0.32 -39.96 -2.31
CA ALA A 191 -0.97 -40.89 -1.42
C ALA A 191 -2.46 -41.03 -1.83
N PRO A 192 -2.95 -42.27 -2.11
CA PRO A 192 -4.34 -42.45 -2.46
C PRO A 192 -5.21 -41.96 -1.29
N GLN A 193 -6.07 -40.99 -1.56
CA GLN A 193 -7.14 -40.63 -0.64
C GLN A 193 -8.09 -41.80 -0.53
N ASP A 194 -7.89 -42.58 0.53
CA ASP A 194 -8.80 -43.67 0.89
C ASP A 194 -10.12 -43.02 1.34
N ASN A 195 -11.02 -42.95 0.35
CA ASN A 195 -12.32 -42.29 0.49
C ASN A 195 -13.36 -43.32 0.98
N ASP A 196 -12.99 -44.16 1.98
CA ASP A 196 -13.89 -45.07 2.67
C ASP A 196 -14.51 -44.40 3.92
N ARG A 197 -15.36 -43.43 3.68
CA ARG A 197 -16.38 -43.05 4.64
C ARG A 197 -17.75 -43.25 4.05
N LYS A 198 -18.09 -44.55 3.75
CA LYS A 198 -19.48 -44.96 3.64
C LYS A 198 -20.10 -44.88 5.02
N GLY A 199 -20.77 -43.75 5.29
CA GLY A 199 -21.67 -43.58 6.42
C GLY A 199 -22.81 -44.55 6.34
N ASN A 200 -22.82 -45.48 7.28
CA ASN A 200 -23.93 -46.37 7.58
C ASN A 200 -25.03 -45.54 8.24
N ILE A 201 -26.02 -45.09 7.46
CA ILE A 201 -27.27 -44.53 7.99
C ILE A 201 -28.14 -45.72 8.26
N HIS A 202 -28.24 -46.12 9.52
CA HIS A 202 -29.24 -47.05 9.99
C HIS A 202 -30.56 -46.27 10.19
N ASP A 203 -31.50 -46.57 9.29
CA ASP A 203 -32.92 -46.31 9.51
C ASP A 203 -33.42 -47.22 10.64
N GLU A 204 -33.84 -46.63 11.76
CA GLU A 204 -34.77 -47.30 12.69
C GLU A 204 -36.04 -46.45 12.76
N HIS A 205 -36.98 -46.83 11.92
CA HIS A 205 -38.43 -46.64 12.08
C HIS A 205 -38.95 -47.83 12.89
N GLU A 206 -39.72 -47.57 13.94
CA GLU A 206 -40.85 -48.26 14.58
C GLU A 206 -40.90 -47.79 16.02
N GLY A 207 -41.98 -47.24 16.58
CA GLY A 207 -43.38 -47.55 16.51
C GLY A 207 -43.91 -47.43 17.94
N SER A 208 -44.95 -46.73 18.12
CA SER A 208 -45.98 -46.68 19.18
C SER A 208 -46.34 -45.25 19.59
#